data_14c71112b8f6009217d1b5d8c3be89db
#
_entry.id   14c71112b8f6009217d1b5d8c3be89db
#
_cell.length_a   1.000
_cell.length_b   1.000
_cell.length_c   1.000
_cell.angle_alpha   90.00
_cell.angle_beta   90.00
_cell.angle_gamma   90.00
#
_symmetry.space_group_name_H-M   'P 1'
#
loop_
_entity.id
_entity.type
_entity.pdbx_description
1 polymer ?
#
loop_
_entity_poly.entity_id
_entity_poly.type
_entity_poly.pdbx_seq_one_letter_code
_entity_poly.pdbx_strand_id
1 'polypeptide(L)'
;MHEEKVVRKVILGSLKGNTQGLGKDIVAATLRAAGFQVLDLGVDVSPERFVDAAGREKAKIIGISISVNETVPFLRDVINNLKQKNLRDKVRIVVGGQAVSEQTCKEYEVDAYAKDADDCVKKVRYLLKLQETTQKT
;
A
#
# COMPACT_ATOMS: atom_id res chain seq x y z
N MET A 1 19.63 -3.78 27.03
CA MET A 1 19.01 -2.74 26.23
C MET A 1 18.39 -3.33 24.98
N HIS A 2 17.14 -3.05 24.76
CA HIS A 2 16.55 -3.46 23.59
C HIS A 2 16.18 -2.38 22.66
N GLU A 3 16.53 -2.56 21.39
CA GLU A 3 16.11 -1.66 20.37
C GLU A 3 14.69 -1.98 20.01
N GLU A 4 13.87 -0.96 20.00
CA GLU A 4 12.56 -1.11 19.44
C GLU A 4 12.72 -1.37 17.96
N LYS A 5 12.40 -2.59 17.57
CA LYS A 5 12.34 -2.86 16.15
C LYS A 5 11.17 -2.10 15.58
N VAL A 6 11.47 -1.18 14.70
CA VAL A 6 10.44 -0.53 13.90
C VAL A 6 9.76 -1.64 13.12
N VAL A 7 8.51 -1.91 13.48
CA VAL A 7 7.75 -2.94 12.78
C VAL A 7 7.38 -2.37 11.41
N ARG A 8 7.98 -2.94 10.37
CA ARG A 8 7.73 -2.50 9.00
C ARG A 8 6.59 -3.31 8.41
N LYS A 9 5.38 -2.96 8.81
CA LYS A 9 4.17 -3.61 8.33
C LYS A 9 3.65 -2.98 7.06
N VAL A 10 3.31 -3.82 6.10
CA VAL A 10 2.68 -3.40 4.85
C VAL A 10 1.35 -4.14 4.74
N ILE A 11 0.28 -3.39 4.54
CA ILE A 11 -1.01 -3.98 4.19
C ILE A 11 -1.02 -4.12 2.67
N LEU A 12 -1.35 -5.29 2.17
CA LEU A 12 -1.31 -5.56 0.73
C LEU A 12 -2.59 -6.25 0.29
N GLY A 13 -3.05 -5.96 -0.89
CA GLY A 13 -4.21 -6.62 -1.46
C GLY A 13 -4.49 -6.19 -2.88
N SER A 14 -5.38 -6.93 -3.55
CA SER A 14 -5.92 -6.54 -4.84
C SER A 14 -7.25 -5.84 -4.62
N LEU A 15 -7.40 -4.65 -5.21
CA LEU A 15 -8.56 -3.80 -4.99
C LEU A 15 -9.85 -4.44 -5.50
N LYS A 16 -10.96 -4.09 -4.88
CA LYS A 16 -12.30 -4.54 -5.25
C LYS A 16 -12.47 -4.58 -6.77
N GLY A 17 -12.99 -5.71 -7.26
CA GLY A 17 -13.15 -5.96 -8.68
C GLY A 17 -11.97 -6.69 -9.33
N ASN A 18 -10.84 -6.79 -8.64
CA ASN A 18 -9.66 -7.50 -9.13
C ASN A 18 -9.60 -8.87 -8.44
N THR A 19 -9.78 -9.93 -9.22
CA THR A 19 -9.81 -11.30 -8.69
C THR A 19 -8.53 -12.07 -8.96
N GLN A 20 -7.57 -11.47 -9.66
CA GLN A 20 -6.28 -12.09 -9.93
C GLN A 20 -5.27 -11.67 -8.87
N GLY A 21 -4.58 -12.66 -8.31
CA GLY A 21 -3.66 -12.42 -7.21
C GLY A 21 -2.19 -12.70 -7.49
N LEU A 22 -1.84 -13.17 -8.70
CA LEU A 22 -0.47 -13.60 -8.96
C LEU A 22 0.54 -12.46 -8.77
N GLY A 23 0.27 -11.30 -9.36
CA GLY A 23 1.18 -10.15 -9.21
C GLY A 23 1.32 -9.71 -7.76
N LYS A 24 0.20 -9.67 -7.04
CA LYS A 24 0.19 -9.34 -5.62
C LYS A 24 0.97 -10.37 -4.81
N ASP A 25 0.82 -11.65 -5.13
CA ASP A 25 1.52 -12.71 -4.41
C ASP A 25 3.04 -12.60 -4.58
N ILE A 26 3.49 -12.23 -5.78
CA ILE A 26 4.91 -12.00 -6.04
C ILE A 26 5.41 -10.83 -5.21
N VAL A 27 4.65 -9.76 -5.14
CA VAL A 27 5.00 -8.58 -4.33
C VAL A 27 5.07 -8.97 -2.85
N ALA A 28 4.11 -9.74 -2.36
CA ALA A 28 4.11 -10.19 -0.95
C ALA A 28 5.37 -10.98 -0.63
N ALA A 29 5.73 -11.94 -1.50
CA ALA A 29 6.92 -12.76 -1.30
C ALA A 29 8.19 -11.91 -1.32
N THR A 30 8.27 -10.96 -2.24
CA THR A 30 9.44 -10.09 -2.39
C THR A 30 9.60 -9.16 -1.18
N LEU A 31 8.51 -8.58 -0.70
CA LEU A 31 8.54 -7.73 0.48
C LEU A 31 8.95 -8.53 1.73
N ARG A 32 8.40 -9.73 1.90
CA ARG A 32 8.76 -10.59 3.03
C ARG A 32 10.23 -10.97 3.00
N ALA A 33 10.75 -11.29 1.81
CA ALA A 33 12.17 -11.60 1.65
C ALA A 33 13.04 -10.40 1.99
N ALA A 34 12.53 -9.18 1.82
CA ALA A 34 13.25 -7.95 2.15
C ALA A 34 13.11 -7.55 3.63
N GLY A 35 12.41 -8.36 4.43
CA GLY A 35 12.29 -8.14 5.88
C GLY A 35 11.03 -7.43 6.33
N PHE A 36 10.07 -7.19 5.45
CA PHE A 36 8.81 -6.56 5.83
C PHE A 36 7.81 -7.59 6.34
N GLN A 37 6.98 -7.18 7.28
CA GLN A 37 5.80 -7.94 7.67
C GLN A 37 4.67 -7.56 6.73
N VAL A 38 4.12 -8.53 6.03
CA VAL A 38 3.06 -8.27 5.06
C VAL A 38 1.78 -8.92 5.53
N LEU A 39 0.75 -8.11 5.72
CA LEU A 39 -0.59 -8.62 5.92
C LEU A 39 -1.29 -8.59 4.56
N ASP A 40 -1.43 -9.75 3.96
CA ASP A 40 -2.05 -9.90 2.65
C ASP A 40 -3.55 -10.12 2.84
N LEU A 41 -4.33 -9.14 2.40
CA LEU A 41 -5.79 -9.19 2.54
C LEU A 41 -6.45 -10.02 1.44
N GLY A 42 -5.68 -10.43 0.44
CA GLY A 42 -6.20 -11.26 -0.64
C GLY A 42 -6.61 -10.44 -1.86
N VAL A 43 -7.65 -10.93 -2.54
CA VAL A 43 -8.18 -10.29 -3.75
C VAL A 43 -9.57 -9.72 -3.48
N ASP A 44 -10.05 -8.89 -4.38
CA ASP A 44 -11.37 -8.28 -4.29
C ASP A 44 -11.59 -7.59 -2.93
N VAL A 45 -10.58 -6.82 -2.50
CA VAL A 45 -10.57 -6.19 -1.19
C VAL A 45 -11.23 -4.81 -1.27
N SER A 46 -12.20 -4.57 -0.39
CA SER A 46 -12.90 -3.28 -0.37
C SER A 46 -11.98 -2.17 0.16
N PRO A 47 -12.24 -0.91 -0.24
CA PRO A 47 -11.51 0.22 0.32
C PRO A 47 -11.54 0.26 1.84
N GLU A 48 -12.69 -0.06 2.45
CA GLU A 48 -12.86 -0.05 3.90
C GLU A 48 -11.95 -1.06 4.58
N ARG A 49 -11.79 -2.25 3.98
CA ARG A 49 -10.92 -3.28 4.56
C ARG A 49 -9.45 -2.87 4.55
N PHE A 50 -9.00 -2.21 3.50
CA PHE A 50 -7.63 -1.69 3.47
C PHE A 50 -7.40 -0.70 4.62
N VAL A 51 -8.33 0.23 4.79
CA VAL A 51 -8.19 1.28 5.80
C VAL A 51 -8.31 0.72 7.21
N ASP A 52 -9.28 -0.16 7.44
CA ASP A 52 -9.47 -0.80 8.75
C ASP A 52 -8.24 -1.61 9.15
N ALA A 53 -7.66 -2.35 8.20
CA ALA A 53 -6.47 -3.14 8.47
C ALA A 53 -5.28 -2.23 8.81
N ALA A 54 -5.09 -1.15 8.05
CA ALA A 54 -3.99 -0.21 8.30
C ALA A 54 -4.12 0.42 9.69
N GLY A 55 -5.33 0.81 10.09
CA GLY A 55 -5.55 1.40 11.41
C GLY A 55 -5.34 0.40 12.54
N ARG A 56 -5.91 -0.79 12.40
CA ARG A 56 -5.80 -1.84 13.42
C ARG A 56 -4.38 -2.31 13.60
N GLU A 57 -3.65 -2.49 12.51
CA GLU A 57 -2.27 -2.98 12.54
C GLU A 57 -1.25 -1.87 12.72
N LYS A 58 -1.69 -0.64 12.73
CA LYS A 58 -0.80 0.55 12.78
C LYS A 58 0.23 0.51 11.67
N ALA A 59 -0.18 0.06 10.48
CA ALA A 59 0.68 -0.01 9.32
C ALA A 59 0.84 1.37 8.70
N LYS A 60 2.02 1.65 8.19
CA LYS A 60 2.32 2.93 7.54
C LYS A 60 2.23 2.86 6.02
N ILE A 61 2.10 1.66 5.48
CA ILE A 61 2.05 1.44 4.03
C ILE A 61 0.86 0.58 3.67
N ILE A 62 0.15 0.99 2.63
CA ILE A 62 -0.85 0.17 1.96
C ILE A 62 -0.38 -0.04 0.53
N GLY A 63 -0.20 -1.29 0.12
CA GLY A 63 0.10 -1.66 -1.26
C GLY A 63 -1.17 -2.19 -1.93
N ILE A 64 -1.50 -1.64 -3.08
CA ILE A 64 -2.74 -1.99 -3.78
C ILE A 64 -2.42 -2.44 -5.20
N SER A 65 -2.85 -3.65 -5.55
CA SER A 65 -2.71 -4.20 -6.89
C SER A 65 -4.00 -3.94 -7.67
N ILE A 66 -3.87 -3.36 -8.86
CA ILE A 66 -5.02 -3.05 -9.72
C ILE A 66 -4.71 -3.48 -11.14
N SER A 67 -5.42 -4.51 -11.63
CA SER A 67 -5.24 -5.06 -12.96
C SER A 67 -6.38 -4.73 -13.91
N VAL A 68 -7.50 -4.24 -13.39
CA VAL A 68 -8.72 -3.97 -14.14
C VAL A 68 -9.00 -2.47 -14.13
N ASN A 69 -9.09 -1.87 -15.31
CA ASN A 69 -9.25 -0.41 -15.45
C ASN A 69 -10.50 0.11 -14.74
N GLU A 70 -11.59 -0.64 -14.79
CA GLU A 70 -12.87 -0.23 -14.21
C GLU A 70 -12.81 -0.07 -12.70
N THR A 71 -11.82 -0.65 -12.05
CA THR A 71 -11.71 -0.58 -10.60
C THR A 71 -10.82 0.55 -10.09
N VAL A 72 -10.05 1.18 -10.98
CA VAL A 72 -9.15 2.27 -10.59
C VAL A 72 -9.85 3.37 -9.78
N PRO A 73 -11.08 3.80 -10.12
CA PRO A 73 -11.76 4.83 -9.33
C PRO A 73 -12.00 4.50 -7.87
N PHE A 74 -11.97 3.22 -7.47
CA PHE A 74 -12.09 2.84 -6.06
C PHE A 74 -10.92 3.33 -5.21
N LEU A 75 -9.80 3.74 -5.84
CA LEU A 75 -8.71 4.40 -5.12
C LEU A 75 -9.19 5.66 -4.41
N ARG A 76 -10.14 6.37 -5.02
CA ARG A 76 -10.70 7.57 -4.39
C ARG A 76 -11.37 7.23 -3.07
N ASP A 77 -12.04 6.09 -3.02
CA ASP A 77 -12.69 5.65 -1.79
C ASP A 77 -11.67 5.27 -0.72
N VAL A 78 -10.54 4.68 -1.11
CA VAL A 78 -9.46 4.40 -0.15
C VAL A 78 -8.95 5.71 0.46
N ILE A 79 -8.66 6.69 -0.38
CA ILE A 79 -8.16 7.99 0.07
C ILE A 79 -9.18 8.68 0.99
N ASN A 80 -10.45 8.68 0.58
CA ASN A 80 -11.50 9.33 1.37
C ASN A 80 -11.70 8.66 2.71
N ASN A 81 -11.66 7.33 2.75
CA ASN A 81 -11.74 6.58 4.01
C ASN A 81 -10.58 6.92 4.95
N LEU A 82 -9.36 7.00 4.40
CA LEU A 82 -8.19 7.39 5.19
C LEU A 82 -8.36 8.80 5.76
N LYS A 83 -8.86 9.73 4.96
CA LYS A 83 -9.08 11.11 5.42
C LYS A 83 -10.13 11.16 6.52
N GLN A 84 -11.23 10.43 6.38
CA GLN A 84 -12.30 10.40 7.37
C GLN A 84 -11.84 9.85 8.72
N LYS A 85 -10.87 8.94 8.71
CA LYS A 85 -10.32 8.33 9.92
C LYS A 85 -9.07 9.04 10.44
N ASN A 86 -8.71 10.16 9.82
CA ASN A 86 -7.51 10.92 10.17
C ASN A 86 -6.22 10.10 10.03
N LEU A 87 -6.20 9.19 9.05
CA LEU A 87 -5.06 8.31 8.80
C LEU A 87 -4.26 8.71 7.56
N ARG A 88 -4.80 9.59 6.71
CA ARG A 88 -4.15 9.87 5.41
C ARG A 88 -2.71 10.36 5.57
N ASP A 89 -2.44 11.18 6.57
CA ASP A 89 -1.10 11.70 6.81
C ASP A 89 -0.15 10.65 7.40
N LYS A 90 -0.70 9.59 7.96
CA LYS A 90 0.08 8.54 8.62
C LYS A 90 0.33 7.33 7.74
N VAL A 91 -0.40 7.20 6.65
CA VAL A 91 -0.36 6.03 5.77
C VAL A 91 -0.01 6.47 4.35
N ARG A 92 0.97 5.78 3.75
CA ARG A 92 1.35 6.02 2.36
C ARG A 92 0.83 4.89 1.49
N ILE A 93 0.45 5.21 0.27
CA ILE A 93 -0.15 4.25 -0.66
C ILE A 93 0.78 4.04 -1.84
N VAL A 94 1.07 2.77 -2.12
CA VAL A 94 1.81 2.35 -3.32
C VAL A 94 0.86 1.53 -4.18
N VAL A 95 0.74 1.88 -5.45
CA VAL A 95 -0.08 1.14 -6.40
C VAL A 95 0.78 0.44 -7.43
N GLY A 96 0.32 -0.70 -7.91
CA GLY A 96 0.95 -1.43 -9.01
C GLY A 96 -0.10 -2.23 -9.76
N GLY A 97 0.28 -2.78 -10.90
CA GLY A 97 -0.61 -3.57 -11.74
C GLY A 97 -0.80 -2.96 -13.12
N GLN A 98 -1.43 -3.71 -14.01
CA GLN A 98 -1.55 -3.33 -15.41
C GLN A 98 -2.43 -2.11 -15.65
N ALA A 99 -3.34 -1.81 -14.72
CA ALA A 99 -4.30 -0.72 -14.89
C ALA A 99 -3.81 0.62 -14.35
N VAL A 100 -2.63 0.67 -13.72
CA VAL A 100 -2.11 1.89 -13.09
C VAL A 100 -0.76 2.28 -13.64
N SER A 101 -0.38 3.54 -13.42
CA SER A 101 0.89 4.10 -13.90
C SER A 101 1.25 5.29 -13.02
N GLU A 102 2.36 5.97 -13.36
CA GLU A 102 2.72 7.22 -12.68
C GLU A 102 1.59 8.26 -12.76
N GLN A 103 0.86 8.27 -13.88
CA GLN A 103 -0.26 9.20 -14.05
C GLN A 103 -1.35 8.96 -13.00
N THR A 104 -1.58 7.70 -12.63
CA THR A 104 -2.57 7.35 -11.60
C THR A 104 -2.23 8.03 -10.27
N CYS A 105 -0.94 8.13 -9.94
CA CYS A 105 -0.52 8.78 -8.69
C CYS A 105 -0.95 10.24 -8.66
N LYS A 106 -0.83 10.93 -9.78
CA LYS A 106 -1.22 12.33 -9.89
C LYS A 106 -2.73 12.51 -9.81
N GLU A 107 -3.48 11.64 -10.47
CA GLU A 107 -4.93 11.74 -10.53
C GLU A 107 -5.61 11.42 -9.19
N TYR A 108 -5.10 10.45 -8.46
CA TYR A 108 -5.74 9.94 -7.25
C TYR A 108 -5.02 10.30 -5.96
N GLU A 109 -3.95 11.09 -6.05
CA GLU A 109 -3.20 11.52 -4.87
C GLU A 109 -2.61 10.33 -4.09
N VAL A 110 -2.20 9.28 -4.80
CA VAL A 110 -1.44 8.19 -4.17
C VAL A 110 0.04 8.52 -4.18
N ASP A 111 0.81 7.88 -3.33
CA ASP A 111 2.17 8.31 -3.04
C ASP A 111 3.21 7.76 -4.00
N ALA A 112 3.00 6.58 -4.54
CA ALA A 112 3.97 5.97 -5.45
C ALA A 112 3.34 4.92 -6.36
N TYR A 113 3.96 4.74 -7.51
CA TYR A 113 3.68 3.65 -8.43
C TYR A 113 4.88 2.72 -8.48
N ALA A 114 4.65 1.43 -8.36
CA ALA A 114 5.68 0.41 -8.49
C ALA A 114 5.46 -0.39 -9.78
N LYS A 115 6.46 -0.40 -10.65
CA LYS A 115 6.34 -1.09 -11.93
C LYS A 115 6.48 -2.60 -11.82
N ASP A 116 7.12 -3.08 -10.75
CA ASP A 116 7.30 -4.50 -10.45
C ASP A 116 7.56 -4.68 -8.96
N ALA A 117 7.77 -5.92 -8.53
CA ALA A 117 7.94 -6.25 -7.12
C ALA A 117 9.22 -5.62 -6.54
N ASP A 118 10.32 -5.64 -7.28
CA ASP A 118 11.57 -5.05 -6.80
C ASP A 118 11.43 -3.54 -6.64
N ASP A 119 10.77 -2.89 -7.58
CA ASP A 119 10.50 -1.47 -7.50
C ASP A 119 9.60 -1.15 -6.30
N CYS A 120 8.65 -2.03 -6.00
CA CYS A 120 7.79 -1.87 -4.84
C CYS A 120 8.60 -1.82 -3.54
N VAL A 121 9.58 -2.71 -3.39
CA VAL A 121 10.47 -2.70 -2.22
C VAL A 121 11.19 -1.35 -2.11
N LYS A 122 11.71 -0.84 -3.21
CA LYS A 122 12.40 0.45 -3.24
C LYS A 122 11.47 1.59 -2.83
N LYS A 123 10.26 1.61 -3.37
CA LYS A 123 9.26 2.66 -3.07
C LYS A 123 8.84 2.61 -1.61
N VAL A 124 8.60 1.41 -1.08
CA VAL A 124 8.21 1.24 0.32
C VAL A 124 9.32 1.75 1.26
N ARG A 125 10.57 1.37 0.98
CA ARG A 125 11.69 1.84 1.78
C ARG A 125 11.83 3.36 1.75
N TYR A 126 11.67 3.94 0.58
CA TYR A 126 11.76 5.39 0.40
C TYR A 126 10.66 6.10 1.20
N LEU A 127 9.43 5.63 1.09
CA LEU A 127 8.29 6.25 1.78
C LEU A 127 8.40 6.13 3.31
N LEU A 128 8.86 4.98 3.80
CA LEU A 128 9.08 4.80 5.24
C LEU A 128 10.18 5.72 5.76
N LYS A 129 11.24 5.90 4.99
CA LYS A 129 12.33 6.80 5.36
C LYS A 129 11.85 8.24 5.44
N LEU A 130 11.02 8.68 4.51
CA LEU A 130 10.45 10.03 4.55
C LEU A 130 9.61 10.25 5.79
N GLN A 131 8.78 9.27 6.18
CA GLN A 131 7.95 9.37 7.38
C GLN A 131 8.81 9.47 8.64
N GLU A 132 9.87 8.69 8.74
CA GLU A 132 10.79 8.74 9.87
C GLU A 132 11.43 10.11 9.97
N THR A 133 11.86 10.69 8.86
CA THR A 133 12.46 12.02 8.83
C THR A 133 11.47 13.07 9.28
N THR A 134 10.23 13.00 8.81
CA THR A 134 9.18 13.94 9.20
C THR A 134 8.86 13.84 10.70
N GLN A 135 8.85 12.64 11.25
CA GLN A 135 8.55 12.44 12.67
C GLN A 135 9.65 12.94 13.58
N LYS A 136 10.88 13.03 13.10
CA LYS A 136 12.01 13.51 13.90
C LYS A 136 12.07 15.02 14.01
N THR A 137 11.34 15.71 13.18
CA THR A 137 11.25 17.16 13.26
C THR A 137 10.02 17.58 14.04
#